data_2a4f923eff6246f979a56e6c0a9379d5
#
_entry.id   2a4f923eff6246f979a56e6c0a9379d5
#
_cell.length_a   1.000
_cell.length_b   1.000
_cell.length_c   1.000
_cell.angle_alpha   90.00
_cell.angle_beta   90.00
_cell.angle_gamma   90.00
#
_symmetry.space_group_name_H-M   'P 1'
#
loop_
_entity.id
_entity.type
_entity.pdbx_description
1 polymer ?
#
loop_
_entity_poly.entity_id
_entity_poly.type
_entity_poly.pdbx_seq_one_letter_code
_entity_poly.pdbx_strand_id
1 'polypeptide(L)'
;DNELLSYANEHFGTVFLSTGMASLDEIDYAISCLDQVSDLYIMHCMSEYPTGPLLEKRGLRALASEDVHLNMMKMLMQLYPNKRIGYSDHTVSILAPVAAAAAGATVIEKHITLDRATPIRHFNESLEYLGTDHVLSLEPDELNEMVRQIREVETMLGSWRWERSM
;
A
#
# COMPACT_ATOMS: atom_id res chain seq x y z
N ASP A 1 19.09 -0.34 0.00
CA ASP A 1 20.15 0.16 -0.91
C ASP A 1 20.49 1.60 -0.52
N ASN A 2 21.71 1.80 0.02
CA ASN A 2 22.15 3.11 0.56
C ASN A 2 22.35 4.16 -0.54
N GLU A 3 22.81 3.75 -1.70
CA GLU A 3 23.02 4.67 -2.84
C GLU A 3 21.70 5.23 -3.33
N LEU A 4 20.66 4.37 -3.39
CA LEU A 4 19.32 4.80 -3.77
C LEU A 4 18.71 5.76 -2.73
N LEU A 5 18.88 5.49 -1.43
CA LEU A 5 18.40 6.37 -0.36
C LEU A 5 19.09 7.73 -0.43
N SER A 6 20.43 7.77 -0.59
CA SER A 6 21.18 9.02 -0.74
C SER A 6 20.72 9.81 -1.95
N TYR A 7 20.58 9.15 -3.09
CA TYR A 7 20.09 9.79 -4.31
C TYR A 7 18.67 10.35 -4.14
N ALA A 8 17.79 9.58 -3.49
CA ALA A 8 16.43 10.03 -3.22
C ALA A 8 16.41 11.26 -2.30
N ASN A 9 17.25 11.27 -1.27
CA ASN A 9 17.37 12.37 -0.32
C ASN A 9 17.83 13.67 -0.98
N GLU A 10 18.75 13.57 -1.95
CA GLU A 10 19.32 14.74 -2.62
C GLU A 10 18.42 15.30 -3.74
N HIS A 11 17.56 14.47 -4.35
CA HIS A 11 16.90 14.82 -5.61
C HIS A 11 15.38 14.92 -5.53
N PHE A 12 14.74 14.40 -4.46
CA PHE A 12 13.28 14.39 -4.36
C PHE A 12 12.76 15.07 -3.09
N GLY A 13 11.80 15.99 -3.27
CA GLY A 13 11.11 16.63 -2.15
C GLY A 13 10.05 15.74 -1.50
N THR A 14 9.52 14.76 -2.24
CA THR A 14 8.50 13.80 -1.76
C THR A 14 8.98 12.38 -2.01
N VAL A 15 8.95 11.53 -0.97
CA VAL A 15 9.33 10.12 -1.05
C VAL A 15 8.28 9.26 -0.34
N PHE A 16 7.90 8.17 -0.99
CA PHE A 16 7.09 7.09 -0.42
C PHE A 16 8.01 5.91 -0.11
N LEU A 17 8.22 5.67 1.18
CA LEU A 17 9.12 4.62 1.68
C LEU A 17 8.31 3.38 2.06
N SER A 18 8.29 2.37 1.19
CA SER A 18 7.65 1.09 1.47
C SER A 18 8.45 0.29 2.50
N THR A 19 7.76 -0.23 3.52
CA THR A 19 8.38 -0.91 4.67
C THR A 19 8.20 -2.43 4.66
N GLY A 20 7.66 -2.97 3.58
CA GLY A 20 7.49 -4.42 3.45
C GLY A 20 8.82 -5.18 3.62
N MET A 21 8.80 -6.26 4.40
CA MET A 21 9.95 -7.11 4.74
C MET A 21 11.05 -6.42 5.58
N ALA A 22 10.94 -5.14 5.92
CA ALA A 22 11.94 -4.44 6.71
C ALA A 22 11.68 -4.59 8.21
N SER A 23 12.76 -4.69 8.99
CA SER A 23 12.74 -4.55 10.45
C SER A 23 12.57 -3.07 10.86
N LEU A 24 12.20 -2.82 12.11
CA LEU A 24 12.10 -1.45 12.63
C LEU A 24 13.45 -0.71 12.56
N ASP A 25 14.56 -1.40 12.84
CA ASP A 25 15.89 -0.79 12.77
C ASP A 25 16.25 -0.37 11.32
N GLU A 26 15.83 -1.16 10.32
CA GLU A 26 16.02 -0.81 8.91
C GLU A 26 15.14 0.36 8.49
N ILE A 27 13.92 0.43 9.00
CA ILE A 27 13.01 1.57 8.77
C ILE A 27 13.60 2.84 9.39
N ASP A 28 14.05 2.81 10.64
CA ASP A 28 14.69 3.93 11.33
C ASP A 28 15.93 4.41 10.57
N TYR A 29 16.74 3.47 10.12
CA TYR A 29 17.92 3.78 9.32
C TYR A 29 17.53 4.47 7.99
N ALA A 30 16.56 3.93 7.26
CA ALA A 30 16.11 4.51 6.00
C ALA A 30 15.52 5.92 6.20
N ILE A 31 14.74 6.14 7.26
CA ILE A 31 14.21 7.46 7.63
C ILE A 31 15.36 8.44 7.92
N SER A 32 16.41 7.99 8.63
CA SER A 32 17.57 8.82 8.93
C SER A 32 18.37 9.24 7.69
N CYS A 33 18.36 8.39 6.65
CA CYS A 33 18.99 8.70 5.37
C CYS A 33 18.17 9.68 4.50
N LEU A 34 16.90 9.92 4.84
CA LEU A 34 15.96 10.76 4.08
C LEU A 34 15.64 12.07 4.83
N ASP A 35 16.64 12.65 5.48
CA ASP A 35 16.49 13.81 6.39
C ASP A 35 16.22 15.14 5.67
N GLN A 36 16.57 15.25 4.37
CA GLN A 36 16.32 16.43 3.55
C GLN A 36 14.98 16.35 2.78
N VAL A 37 14.33 15.18 2.77
CA VAL A 37 13.03 15.01 2.12
C VAL A 37 11.96 15.78 2.89
N SER A 38 11.30 16.72 2.22
CA SER A 38 10.27 17.58 2.83
C SER A 38 9.02 16.80 3.21
N ASP A 39 8.57 15.90 2.34
CA ASP A 39 7.35 15.08 2.49
C ASP A 39 7.70 13.60 2.42
N LEU A 40 8.05 13.02 3.56
CA LEU A 40 8.30 11.58 3.68
C LEU A 40 7.05 10.86 4.16
N TYR A 41 6.56 9.93 3.33
CA TYR A 41 5.48 8.99 3.64
C TYR A 41 6.06 7.63 3.95
N ILE A 42 5.72 7.06 5.11
CA ILE A 42 6.07 5.69 5.48
C ILE A 42 4.88 4.80 5.09
N MET A 43 5.11 3.87 4.18
CA MET A 43 4.05 3.03 3.63
C MET A 43 4.04 1.68 4.34
N HIS A 44 2.98 1.41 5.12
CA HIS A 44 2.72 0.04 5.56
C HIS A 44 2.42 -0.83 4.35
N CYS A 45 3.14 -1.93 4.23
CA CYS A 45 3.04 -2.84 3.11
C CYS A 45 3.29 -4.27 3.58
N MET A 46 2.45 -5.20 3.15
CA MET A 46 2.73 -6.63 3.24
C MET A 46 3.24 -7.08 1.88
N SER A 47 4.53 -7.45 1.82
CA SER A 47 5.20 -7.88 0.57
C SER A 47 4.88 -9.33 0.20
N GLU A 48 3.70 -9.81 0.56
CA GLU A 48 3.15 -11.06 0.07
C GLU A 48 2.15 -10.74 -1.03
N TYR A 49 2.32 -11.39 -2.16
CA TYR A 49 1.46 -11.19 -3.32
C TYR A 49 0.46 -12.34 -3.42
N PRO A 50 -0.80 -12.07 -3.81
CA PRO A 50 -1.75 -13.12 -4.11
C PRO A 50 -1.18 -13.95 -5.26
N THR A 51 -1.12 -15.22 -5.01
CA THR A 51 -0.39 -16.16 -5.82
C THR A 51 -1.31 -16.71 -6.89
N GLY A 52 -0.88 -16.65 -8.14
CA GLY A 52 -1.54 -17.38 -9.22
C GLY A 52 -1.32 -18.90 -9.09
N PRO A 53 -1.89 -19.70 -10.01
CA PRO A 53 -1.87 -21.18 -9.97
C PRO A 53 -0.49 -21.81 -9.79
N LEU A 54 0.58 -21.10 -10.15
CA LEU A 54 1.96 -21.54 -9.97
C LEU A 54 2.41 -21.56 -8.51
N LEU A 55 1.87 -20.68 -7.69
CA LEU A 55 2.25 -20.55 -6.29
C LEU A 55 1.40 -21.46 -5.41
N GLU A 56 0.15 -21.71 -5.79
CA GLU A 56 -0.66 -22.77 -5.19
C GLU A 56 0.02 -24.14 -5.35
N LYS A 57 0.61 -24.42 -6.52
CA LYS A 57 1.42 -25.62 -6.75
C LYS A 57 2.67 -25.70 -5.85
N ARG A 58 3.15 -24.57 -5.32
CA ARG A 58 4.28 -24.49 -4.38
C ARG A 58 3.84 -24.42 -2.92
N GLY A 59 2.54 -24.54 -2.63
CA GLY A 59 1.99 -24.46 -1.28
C GLY A 59 1.96 -23.05 -0.69
N LEU A 60 2.10 -22.02 -1.53
CA LEU A 60 1.96 -20.63 -1.13
C LEU A 60 0.51 -20.20 -1.31
N ARG A 61 -0.03 -19.45 -0.37
CA ARG A 61 -1.39 -18.93 -0.42
C ARG A 61 -1.43 -17.46 -0.86
N ALA A 62 -2.56 -17.04 -1.40
CA ALA A 62 -2.81 -15.62 -1.65
C ALA A 62 -2.85 -14.83 -0.33
N LEU A 63 -2.49 -13.55 -0.41
CA LEU A 63 -2.66 -12.61 0.70
C LEU A 63 -4.14 -12.57 1.09
N ALA A 64 -4.44 -12.97 2.31
CA ALA A 64 -5.77 -12.98 2.85
C ALA A 64 -6.00 -11.77 3.78
N SER A 65 -7.24 -11.55 4.21
CA SER A 65 -7.56 -10.41 5.07
C SER A 65 -6.82 -10.43 6.40
N GLU A 66 -6.51 -11.61 6.94
CA GLU A 66 -5.73 -11.77 8.17
C GLU A 66 -4.28 -11.32 8.03
N ASP A 67 -3.73 -11.28 6.83
CA ASP A 67 -2.34 -10.90 6.54
C ASP A 67 -2.16 -9.39 6.35
N VAL A 68 -3.23 -8.62 6.26
CA VAL A 68 -3.17 -7.16 6.01
C VAL A 68 -2.59 -6.39 7.18
N HIS A 69 -2.78 -6.86 8.40
CA HIS A 69 -2.19 -6.31 9.63
C HIS A 69 -2.29 -4.78 9.80
N LEU A 70 -3.46 -4.18 9.58
CA LEU A 70 -3.64 -2.72 9.70
C LEU A 70 -3.28 -2.15 11.09
N ASN A 71 -3.22 -2.98 12.12
CA ASN A 71 -2.71 -2.55 13.43
C ASN A 71 -1.20 -2.24 13.39
N MET A 72 -0.43 -2.86 12.48
CA MET A 72 0.98 -2.49 12.26
C MET A 72 1.08 -1.07 11.69
N MET A 73 0.18 -0.69 10.77
CA MET A 73 0.08 0.69 10.29
C MET A 73 -0.19 1.69 11.43
N LYS A 74 -1.11 1.36 12.34
CA LYS A 74 -1.37 2.19 13.53
C LYS A 74 -0.16 2.28 14.46
N MET A 75 0.62 1.20 14.58
CA MET A 75 1.88 1.22 15.33
C MET A 75 2.89 2.17 14.68
N LEU A 76 3.03 2.17 13.35
CA LEU A 76 3.88 3.14 12.65
C LEU A 76 3.44 4.59 12.92
N MET A 77 2.13 4.86 12.97
CA MET A 77 1.62 6.20 13.35
C MET A 77 2.03 6.61 14.76
N GLN A 78 2.10 5.67 15.70
CA GLN A 78 2.53 5.93 17.08
C GLN A 78 4.05 6.13 17.19
N LEU A 79 4.83 5.32 16.45
CA LEU A 79 6.29 5.40 16.44
C LEU A 79 6.80 6.66 15.71
N TYR A 80 6.10 7.08 14.66
CA TYR A 80 6.50 8.22 13.82
C TYR A 80 5.41 9.30 13.76
N PRO A 81 5.07 9.95 14.89
CA PRO A 81 3.92 10.87 14.98
C PRO A 81 4.07 12.13 14.10
N ASN A 82 5.28 12.45 13.68
CA ASN A 82 5.59 13.59 12.82
C ASN A 82 5.72 13.20 11.33
N LYS A 83 5.46 11.95 10.97
CA LYS A 83 5.51 11.46 9.60
C LYS A 83 4.11 11.09 9.12
N ARG A 84 3.92 11.15 7.82
CA ARG A 84 2.67 10.68 7.19
C ARG A 84 2.77 9.18 6.97
N ILE A 85 1.73 8.46 7.37
CA ILE A 85 1.67 7.00 7.19
C ILE A 85 0.66 6.69 6.08
N GLY A 86 1.08 5.88 5.15
CA GLY A 86 0.26 5.38 4.06
C GLY A 86 0.11 3.86 4.10
N TYR A 87 -0.68 3.35 3.18
CA TYR A 87 -0.91 1.93 3.00
C TYR A 87 -0.71 1.53 1.53
N SER A 88 0.19 0.57 1.28
CA SER A 88 0.41 -0.05 -0.02
C SER A 88 -0.25 -1.43 -0.03
N ASP A 89 -1.25 -1.59 -0.88
CA ASP A 89 -2.16 -2.73 -0.86
C ASP A 89 -1.89 -3.75 -1.98
N HIS A 90 -1.73 -4.99 -1.58
CA HIS A 90 -1.58 -6.15 -2.47
C HIS A 90 -2.74 -7.15 -2.38
N THR A 91 -3.86 -6.79 -1.74
CA THR A 91 -5.07 -7.62 -1.76
C THR A 91 -5.80 -7.50 -3.10
N VAL A 92 -6.64 -8.48 -3.43
CA VAL A 92 -7.50 -8.43 -4.64
C VAL A 92 -8.73 -7.52 -4.43
N SER A 93 -9.01 -7.10 -3.20
CA SER A 93 -10.21 -6.38 -2.79
C SER A 93 -9.95 -4.87 -2.65
N ILE A 94 -11.02 -4.08 -2.70
CA ILE A 94 -11.01 -2.66 -2.31
C ILE A 94 -11.23 -2.47 -0.81
N LEU A 95 -11.56 -3.52 -0.06
CA LEU A 95 -11.91 -3.43 1.36
C LEU A 95 -10.72 -2.99 2.23
N ALA A 96 -9.54 -3.55 1.99
CA ALA A 96 -8.34 -3.23 2.77
C ALA A 96 -7.92 -1.74 2.61
N PRO A 97 -7.85 -1.17 1.38
CA PRO A 97 -7.64 0.27 1.20
C PRO A 97 -8.65 1.17 1.91
N VAL A 98 -9.94 0.83 1.83
CA VAL A 98 -11.01 1.59 2.51
C VAL A 98 -10.87 1.51 4.04
N ALA A 99 -10.56 0.32 4.57
CA ALA A 99 -10.30 0.13 6.00
C ALA A 99 -9.03 0.85 6.45
N ALA A 100 -7.99 0.88 5.63
CA ALA A 100 -6.75 1.62 5.91
C ALA A 100 -7.01 3.12 5.99
N ALA A 101 -7.81 3.68 5.08
CA ALA A 101 -8.24 5.09 5.13
C ALA A 101 -9.03 5.38 6.43
N ALA A 102 -9.98 4.50 6.79
CA ALA A 102 -10.71 4.61 8.06
C ALA A 102 -9.79 4.52 9.28
N ALA A 103 -8.70 3.78 9.19
CA ALA A 103 -7.70 3.63 10.24
C ALA A 103 -6.68 4.78 10.29
N GLY A 104 -6.74 5.75 9.35
CA GLY A 104 -5.91 6.96 9.34
C GLY A 104 -4.79 6.99 8.30
N ALA A 105 -4.77 6.07 7.33
CA ALA A 105 -3.85 6.18 6.21
C ALA A 105 -4.04 7.50 5.46
N THR A 106 -2.95 8.23 5.21
CA THR A 106 -2.98 9.52 4.50
C THR A 106 -2.77 9.37 2.99
N VAL A 107 -2.30 8.21 2.57
CA VAL A 107 -2.08 7.85 1.18
C VAL A 107 -2.40 6.37 1.00
N ILE A 108 -2.97 6.03 -0.14
CA ILE A 108 -3.23 4.64 -0.57
C ILE A 108 -2.48 4.40 -1.87
N GLU A 109 -1.71 3.33 -1.92
CA GLU A 109 -1.06 2.82 -3.12
C GLU A 109 -1.73 1.50 -3.53
N LYS A 110 -2.06 1.37 -4.81
CA LYS A 110 -2.77 0.22 -5.35
C LYS A 110 -2.40 -0.01 -6.81
N HIS A 111 -2.16 -1.26 -7.18
CA HIS A 111 -1.97 -1.65 -8.58
C HIS A 111 -3.25 -1.46 -9.39
N ILE A 112 -3.11 -0.98 -10.62
CA ILE A 112 -4.22 -0.78 -11.57
C ILE A 112 -3.91 -1.42 -12.92
N THR A 113 -4.94 -1.87 -13.61
CA THR A 113 -4.88 -2.35 -14.99
C THR A 113 -6.15 -1.95 -15.73
N LEU A 114 -6.09 -1.90 -17.04
CA LEU A 114 -7.29 -1.64 -17.85
C LEU A 114 -8.20 -2.87 -17.94
N ASP A 115 -7.62 -4.07 -17.94
CA ASP A 115 -8.35 -5.33 -18.08
C ASP A 115 -7.46 -6.48 -17.56
N ARG A 116 -7.90 -7.14 -16.48
CA ARG A 116 -7.21 -8.31 -15.91
C ARG A 116 -7.25 -9.54 -16.81
N ALA A 117 -8.16 -9.60 -17.76
CA ALA A 117 -8.26 -10.71 -18.70
C ALA A 117 -7.20 -10.61 -19.82
N THR A 118 -6.62 -9.42 -20.03
CA THR A 118 -5.58 -9.23 -21.06
C THR A 118 -4.28 -9.92 -20.66
N PRO A 119 -3.74 -10.88 -21.47
CA PRO A 119 -2.48 -11.53 -21.15
C PRO A 119 -1.30 -10.54 -21.12
N ILE A 120 -0.44 -10.62 -20.12
CA ILE A 120 0.77 -9.83 -20.03
C ILE A 120 1.83 -10.42 -20.97
N ARG A 121 2.18 -9.69 -22.03
CA ARG A 121 3.09 -10.16 -23.09
C ARG A 121 4.58 -10.27 -22.70
N HIS A 122 4.98 -9.79 -21.54
CA HIS A 122 6.40 -9.57 -21.24
C HIS A 122 7.10 -10.68 -20.45
N PHE A 123 6.38 -11.68 -19.95
CA PHE A 123 6.98 -12.75 -19.16
C PHE A 123 6.68 -14.11 -19.78
N ASN A 124 7.60 -14.54 -20.63
CA ASN A 124 7.71 -15.87 -21.19
C ASN A 124 6.60 -16.33 -22.14
N GLU A 125 7.06 -17.10 -23.11
CA GLU A 125 6.28 -17.85 -24.08
C GLU A 125 5.33 -18.90 -23.48
N SER A 126 5.27 -19.04 -22.14
CA SER A 126 4.27 -19.84 -21.46
C SER A 126 3.05 -18.97 -21.10
N LEU A 127 1.94 -19.23 -21.75
CA LEU A 127 0.61 -18.64 -21.51
C LEU A 127 0.07 -18.84 -20.06
N GLU A 128 0.87 -19.40 -19.16
CA GLU A 128 0.48 -19.74 -17.78
C GLU A 128 0.86 -18.70 -16.73
N TYR A 129 1.62 -17.66 -17.07
CA TYR A 129 2.03 -16.64 -16.10
C TYR A 129 1.17 -15.38 -16.24
N LEU A 130 0.10 -15.33 -15.49
CA LEU A 130 -0.55 -14.09 -15.12
C LEU A 130 0.36 -13.44 -14.07
N GLY A 131 1.01 -12.33 -14.39
CA GLY A 131 1.89 -11.63 -13.44
C GLY A 131 1.17 -11.38 -12.11
N THR A 132 1.88 -11.53 -11.00
CA THR A 132 1.31 -11.38 -9.66
C THR A 132 0.59 -10.04 -9.49
N ASP A 133 1.18 -8.95 -9.97
CA ASP A 133 0.63 -7.60 -9.88
C ASP A 133 -0.65 -7.43 -10.69
N HIS A 134 -0.73 -8.07 -11.84
CA HIS A 134 -1.88 -7.98 -12.73
C HIS A 134 -3.16 -8.57 -12.10
N VAL A 135 -3.04 -9.70 -11.41
CA VAL A 135 -4.17 -10.39 -10.76
C VAL A 135 -4.78 -9.54 -9.64
N LEU A 136 -3.96 -8.80 -8.90
CA LEU A 136 -4.38 -7.97 -7.77
C LEU A 136 -4.72 -6.52 -8.17
N SER A 137 -4.44 -6.15 -9.42
CA SER A 137 -4.72 -4.81 -9.92
C SER A 137 -6.21 -4.54 -9.98
N LEU A 138 -6.61 -3.33 -9.63
CA LEU A 138 -7.99 -2.87 -9.83
C LEU A 138 -8.22 -2.50 -11.30
N GLU A 139 -9.39 -2.81 -11.79
CA GLU A 139 -9.91 -2.26 -13.03
C GLU A 139 -10.53 -0.87 -12.81
N PRO A 140 -10.77 -0.05 -13.86
CA PRO A 140 -11.20 1.33 -13.70
C PRO A 140 -12.46 1.52 -12.83
N ASP A 141 -13.45 0.65 -12.97
CA ASP A 141 -14.70 0.74 -12.20
C ASP A 141 -14.47 0.41 -10.71
N GLU A 142 -13.60 -0.56 -10.42
CA GLU A 142 -13.22 -0.91 -9.06
C GLU A 142 -12.39 0.21 -8.40
N LEU A 143 -11.49 0.85 -9.16
CA LEU A 143 -10.75 2.01 -8.69
C LEU A 143 -11.68 3.17 -8.34
N ASN A 144 -12.64 3.47 -9.23
CA ASN A 144 -13.65 4.49 -8.99
C ASN A 144 -14.47 4.21 -7.72
N GLU A 145 -14.90 2.96 -7.54
CA GLU A 145 -15.65 2.55 -6.36
C GLU A 145 -14.80 2.64 -5.08
N MET A 146 -13.53 2.22 -5.13
CA MET A 146 -12.61 2.38 -4.01
C MET A 146 -12.46 3.84 -3.60
N VAL A 147 -12.22 4.73 -4.56
CA VAL A 147 -12.08 6.17 -4.30
C VAL A 147 -13.38 6.73 -3.73
N ARG A 148 -14.54 6.37 -4.28
CA ARG A 148 -15.85 6.79 -3.78
C ARG A 148 -16.04 6.40 -2.31
N GLN A 149 -15.73 5.13 -1.97
CA GLN A 149 -15.87 4.63 -0.60
C GLN A 149 -14.88 5.30 0.36
N ILE A 150 -13.63 5.55 -0.05
CA ILE A 150 -12.66 6.29 0.75
C ILE A 150 -13.18 7.70 1.06
N ARG A 151 -13.70 8.44 0.07
CA ARG A 151 -14.27 9.78 0.28
C ARG A 151 -15.50 9.78 1.18
N GLU A 152 -16.30 8.74 1.11
CA GLU A 152 -17.43 8.55 2.00
C GLU A 152 -16.97 8.29 3.45
N VAL A 153 -15.96 7.44 3.64
CA VAL A 153 -15.34 7.21 4.95
C VAL A 153 -14.74 8.49 5.53
N GLU A 154 -14.00 9.27 4.73
CA GLU A 154 -13.46 10.57 5.16
C GLU A 154 -14.56 11.50 5.66
N THR A 155 -15.71 11.51 4.97
CA THR A 155 -16.88 12.27 5.40
C THR A 155 -17.47 11.76 6.72
N MET A 156 -17.55 10.44 6.89
CA MET A 156 -18.05 9.81 8.12
C MET A 156 -17.13 10.06 9.33
N LEU A 157 -15.81 10.14 9.11
CA LEU A 157 -14.84 10.45 10.16
C LEU A 157 -15.05 11.85 10.73
N GLY A 158 -15.57 12.79 9.92
CA GLY A 158 -15.92 14.14 10.37
C GLY A 158 -14.72 14.93 10.91
N SER A 159 -15.00 15.80 11.85
CA SER A 159 -13.99 16.62 12.54
C SER A 159 -13.83 16.19 14.01
N TRP A 160 -12.66 16.48 14.61
CA TRP A 160 -12.41 16.27 16.04
C TRP A 160 -13.18 17.25 16.97
N ARG A 161 -14.16 18.00 16.40
CA ARG A 161 -14.97 18.92 17.16
C ARG A 161 -16.29 18.27 17.53
N TRP A 162 -16.65 18.39 18.82
CA TRP A 162 -17.96 18.02 19.28
C TRP A 162 -18.97 19.10 18.83
N GLU A 163 -19.72 18.82 17.79
CA GLU A 163 -20.79 19.68 17.30
C GLU A 163 -22.14 19.07 17.73
N ARG A 164 -23.01 19.92 18.33
CA ARG A 164 -24.40 19.50 18.54
C ARG A 164 -25.07 19.42 17.17
N SER A 165 -25.57 18.24 16.81
CA SER A 165 -26.55 18.13 15.72
C SER A 165 -27.79 18.94 16.11
N MET A 166 -28.09 19.98 15.36
CA MET A 166 -29.34 20.72 15.48
C MET A 166 -30.48 19.91 14.84
#